data_d4e554e5d61f352724ca9ea73d305f6f
#
_entry.id   d4e554e5d61f352724ca9ea73d305f6f
#
_cell.length_a   1.000
_cell.length_b   1.000
_cell.length_c   1.000
_cell.angle_alpha   90.00
_cell.angle_beta   90.00
_cell.angle_gamma   90.00
#
_symmetry.space_group_name_H-M   'P 1'
#
loop_
_entity.id
_entity.type
_entity.pdbx_description
1 polymer ?
#
loop_
_entity_poly.entity_id
_entity_poly.type
_entity_poly.pdbx_seq_one_letter_code
_entity_poly.pdbx_strand_id
1 'polypeptide(L)'
;MHPQPWLRTPQLDSLSRDGAHFRYAFATTALCSPSRASILTGLYAHRHHIVDNNTAIPPGTRFFPQLLQRAGYKTAFIGKWHMGNTGDDPQPGFDKWVSFRGQGSYLPERNGLNVDGKRVPQKGYITDELTDYALDWLDTVPREQPYFLYLSHKAVHADFIPAERHKGAHAKETFIPPKTMAESGPNPSTVPCGSRTSATVGTASTSPTTLT
;
A
#
# COMPACT_ATOMS: atom_id res chain seq x y z
N MET A 1 -11.86 -17.48 -7.17
CA MET A 1 -11.56 -18.75 -6.46
C MET A 1 -10.14 -18.63 -5.94
N HIS A 2 -9.96 -18.70 -4.61
CA HIS A 2 -8.63 -18.62 -4.00
C HIS A 2 -7.83 -19.90 -4.29
N PRO A 3 -6.53 -19.81 -4.57
CA PRO A 3 -5.68 -20.97 -4.73
C PRO A 3 -5.53 -21.79 -3.43
N GLN A 4 -5.82 -21.17 -2.28
CA GLN A 4 -5.81 -21.79 -0.96
C GLN A 4 -7.24 -22.12 -0.53
N PRO A 5 -7.65 -23.39 -0.45
CA PRO A 5 -9.05 -23.77 -0.20
C PRO A 5 -9.54 -23.40 1.21
N TRP A 6 -8.62 -23.21 2.15
CA TRP A 6 -8.89 -22.83 3.53
C TRP A 6 -9.02 -21.30 3.71
N LEU A 7 -8.55 -20.50 2.75
CA LEU A 7 -8.63 -19.04 2.84
C LEU A 7 -10.07 -18.58 2.59
N ARG A 8 -10.58 -17.80 3.52
CA ARG A 8 -11.94 -17.24 3.46
C ARG A 8 -11.90 -15.73 3.51
N THR A 9 -12.44 -15.11 2.46
CA THR A 9 -12.52 -13.64 2.33
C THR A 9 -13.93 -13.22 1.90
N PRO A 10 -14.95 -13.47 2.75
CA PRO A 10 -16.36 -13.37 2.34
C PRO A 10 -16.74 -11.98 1.81
N GLN A 11 -16.18 -10.90 2.36
CA GLN A 11 -16.46 -9.54 1.91
C GLN A 11 -15.82 -9.24 0.55
N LEU A 12 -14.57 -9.67 0.32
CA LEU A 12 -13.92 -9.54 -0.99
C LEU A 12 -14.60 -10.43 -2.04
N ASP A 13 -15.04 -11.63 -1.64
CA ASP A 13 -15.77 -12.54 -2.52
C ASP A 13 -17.13 -11.93 -2.93
N SER A 14 -17.79 -11.21 -2.01
CA SER A 14 -19.02 -10.46 -2.32
C SER A 14 -18.75 -9.35 -3.33
N LEU A 15 -17.73 -8.53 -3.12
CA LEU A 15 -17.34 -7.49 -4.08
C LEU A 15 -17.03 -8.08 -5.47
N SER A 16 -16.36 -9.23 -5.52
CA SER A 16 -16.05 -9.91 -6.78
C SER A 16 -17.30 -10.46 -7.49
N ARG A 17 -18.29 -10.91 -6.73
CA ARG A 17 -19.55 -11.45 -7.26
C ARG A 17 -20.51 -10.37 -7.73
N ASP A 18 -20.62 -9.29 -6.92
CA ASP A 18 -21.63 -8.25 -7.10
C ASP A 18 -21.10 -7.07 -7.94
N GLY A 19 -19.79 -7.02 -8.19
CA GLY A 19 -19.08 -5.99 -8.94
C GLY A 19 -18.29 -6.55 -10.14
N ALA A 20 -17.15 -5.94 -10.43
CA ALA A 20 -16.29 -6.34 -11.54
C ALA A 20 -14.92 -6.85 -10.99
N HIS A 21 -14.57 -8.06 -11.37
CA HIS A 21 -13.26 -8.66 -11.06
C HIS A 21 -12.36 -8.63 -12.30
N PHE A 22 -11.35 -7.76 -12.28
CA PHE A 22 -10.36 -7.67 -13.36
C PHE A 22 -9.32 -8.78 -13.23
N ARG A 23 -9.42 -9.79 -14.08
CA ARG A 23 -8.53 -10.97 -14.07
C ARG A 23 -7.10 -10.65 -14.52
N TYR A 24 -6.94 -9.59 -15.31
CA TYR A 24 -5.67 -9.15 -15.88
C TYR A 24 -5.45 -7.67 -15.53
N ALA A 25 -5.03 -7.43 -14.28
CA ALA A 25 -4.63 -6.12 -13.81
C ALA A 25 -3.10 -6.10 -13.63
N PHE A 26 -2.45 -5.04 -14.11
CA PHE A 26 -0.99 -4.92 -14.11
C PHE A 26 -0.56 -3.65 -13.40
N ALA A 27 0.44 -3.77 -12.52
CA ALA A 27 1.13 -2.61 -11.98
C ALA A 27 2.13 -2.10 -13.02
N THR A 28 2.15 -0.77 -13.25
CA THR A 28 3.09 -0.14 -14.19
C THR A 28 4.53 -0.22 -13.69
N THR A 29 4.71 -0.12 -12.38
CA THR A 29 5.98 -0.33 -11.67
C THR A 29 5.68 -1.01 -10.34
N ALA A 30 6.18 -2.21 -10.12
CA ALA A 30 5.91 -3.02 -8.94
C ALA A 30 6.77 -2.58 -7.73
N LEU A 31 6.69 -1.30 -7.36
CA LEU A 31 7.36 -0.68 -6.22
C LEU A 31 6.43 0.35 -5.57
N CYS A 32 6.52 0.52 -4.25
CA CYS A 32 5.56 1.31 -3.46
C CYS A 32 5.30 2.71 -4.02
N SER A 33 6.29 3.60 -3.98
CA SER A 33 6.11 5.00 -4.37
C SER A 33 5.77 5.19 -5.84
N PRO A 34 6.44 4.54 -6.80
CA PRO A 34 6.08 4.65 -8.22
C PRO A 34 4.68 4.16 -8.53
N SER A 35 4.25 3.03 -7.94
CA SER A 35 2.90 2.50 -8.13
C SER A 35 1.84 3.44 -7.57
N ARG A 36 2.05 4.00 -6.37
CA ARG A 36 1.16 4.98 -5.74
C ARG A 36 1.04 6.25 -6.56
N ALA A 37 2.18 6.74 -7.07
CA ALA A 37 2.20 7.88 -7.97
C ALA A 37 1.41 7.61 -9.25
N SER A 38 1.59 6.44 -9.87
CA SER A 38 0.81 6.06 -11.06
C SER A 38 -0.69 6.01 -10.78
N ILE A 39 -1.10 5.45 -9.63
CA ILE A 39 -2.52 5.40 -9.22
C ILE A 39 -3.07 6.82 -9.06
N LEU A 40 -2.35 7.70 -8.34
CA LEU A 40 -2.85 9.03 -7.99
C LEU A 40 -2.76 10.06 -9.13
N THR A 41 -1.84 9.86 -10.07
CA THR A 41 -1.66 10.79 -11.20
C THR A 41 -2.28 10.30 -12.51
N GLY A 42 -2.53 8.99 -12.65
CA GLY A 42 -2.91 8.38 -13.92
C GLY A 42 -1.76 8.32 -14.93
N LEU A 43 -0.52 8.53 -14.51
CA LEU A 43 0.65 8.62 -15.38
C LEU A 43 1.60 7.43 -15.18
N TYR A 44 2.40 7.13 -16.19
CA TYR A 44 3.53 6.21 -16.09
C TYR A 44 4.75 6.88 -15.42
N ALA A 45 5.66 6.07 -14.88
CA ALA A 45 6.82 6.54 -14.12
C ALA A 45 7.70 7.55 -14.89
N HIS A 46 7.88 7.38 -16.19
CA HIS A 46 8.62 8.33 -17.04
C HIS A 46 7.93 9.71 -17.17
N ARG A 47 6.65 9.82 -16.82
CA ARG A 47 5.89 11.07 -16.87
C ARG A 47 5.73 11.72 -15.49
N HIS A 48 5.52 10.93 -14.42
CA HIS A 48 5.44 11.49 -13.07
C HIS A 48 6.79 11.55 -12.36
N HIS A 49 7.84 10.96 -12.93
CA HIS A 49 9.24 11.01 -12.47
C HIS A 49 9.51 10.44 -11.06
N ILE A 50 8.57 9.78 -10.43
CA ILE A 50 8.76 9.07 -9.17
C ILE A 50 9.14 7.64 -9.51
N VAL A 51 10.44 7.34 -9.55
CA VAL A 51 10.97 6.08 -10.09
C VAL A 51 11.38 5.07 -9.03
N ASP A 52 11.52 5.53 -7.78
CA ASP A 52 11.84 4.69 -6.62
C ASP A 52 11.19 5.23 -5.33
N ASN A 53 11.45 4.56 -4.20
CA ASN A 53 10.87 4.95 -2.91
C ASN A 53 11.52 6.18 -2.27
N ASN A 54 12.62 6.68 -2.83
CA ASN A 54 13.38 7.82 -2.31
C ASN A 54 13.17 9.09 -3.16
N THR A 55 12.65 8.93 -4.35
CA THR A 55 12.39 10.05 -5.25
C THR A 55 11.35 10.99 -4.66
N ALA A 56 11.72 12.26 -4.51
CA ALA A 56 10.80 13.30 -4.07
C ALA A 56 9.67 13.49 -5.08
N ILE A 57 8.50 13.90 -4.59
CA ILE A 57 7.39 14.28 -5.46
C ILE A 57 7.77 15.56 -6.20
N PRO A 58 7.82 15.57 -7.55
CA PRO A 58 8.15 16.78 -8.30
C PRO A 58 7.18 17.93 -7.98
N PRO A 59 7.68 19.16 -7.86
CA PRO A 59 6.83 20.34 -7.69
C PRO A 59 5.76 20.44 -8.78
N GLY A 60 4.53 20.77 -8.39
CA GLY A 60 3.42 20.90 -9.32
C GLY A 60 2.76 19.58 -9.73
N THR A 61 3.18 18.44 -9.15
CA THR A 61 2.50 17.15 -9.36
C THR A 61 1.03 17.28 -8.96
N ARG A 62 0.14 16.91 -9.89
CA ARG A 62 -1.31 16.91 -9.65
C ARG A 62 -1.81 15.51 -9.39
N PHE A 63 -2.56 15.36 -8.33
CA PHE A 63 -3.25 14.12 -7.97
C PHE A 63 -4.74 14.24 -8.34
N PHE A 64 -5.34 13.18 -8.87
CA PHE A 64 -6.74 13.23 -9.31
C PHE A 64 -7.74 13.60 -8.19
N PRO A 65 -7.50 13.30 -6.88
CA PRO A 65 -8.41 13.75 -5.83
C PRO A 65 -8.60 15.26 -5.77
N GLN A 66 -7.64 16.06 -6.23
CA GLN A 66 -7.82 17.52 -6.36
C GLN A 66 -8.92 17.89 -7.37
N LEU A 67 -9.13 17.04 -8.40
CA LEU A 67 -10.21 17.22 -9.37
C LEU A 67 -11.56 16.83 -8.75
N LEU A 68 -11.57 15.77 -7.95
CA LEU A 68 -12.77 15.34 -7.23
C LEU A 68 -13.24 16.40 -6.23
N GLN A 69 -12.30 17.00 -5.46
CA GLN A 69 -12.65 18.13 -4.57
C GLN A 69 -13.30 19.29 -5.33
N ARG A 70 -12.74 19.67 -6.48
CA ARG A 70 -13.32 20.72 -7.33
C ARG A 70 -14.70 20.36 -7.87
N ALA A 71 -14.96 19.07 -8.04
CA ALA A 71 -16.27 18.55 -8.45
C ALA A 71 -17.25 18.39 -7.27
N GLY A 72 -16.87 18.83 -6.06
CA GLY A 72 -17.75 18.81 -4.89
C GLY A 72 -17.67 17.54 -4.05
N TYR A 73 -16.72 16.65 -4.30
CA TYR A 73 -16.51 15.46 -3.46
C TYR A 73 -15.86 15.82 -2.13
N LYS A 74 -16.31 15.18 -1.04
CA LYS A 74 -15.51 15.05 0.18
C LYS A 74 -14.45 14.00 -0.02
N THR A 75 -13.21 14.31 0.41
CA THR A 75 -12.07 13.44 0.09
C THR A 75 -11.27 13.09 1.35
N ALA A 76 -10.89 11.82 1.47
CA ALA A 76 -10.03 11.37 2.56
C ALA A 76 -8.90 10.47 2.05
N PHE A 77 -7.73 10.66 2.65
CA PHE A 77 -6.62 9.71 2.58
C PHE A 77 -6.36 9.15 3.96
N ILE A 78 -6.42 7.82 4.10
CA ILE A 78 -6.20 7.14 5.37
C ILE A 78 -5.27 5.95 5.13
N GLY A 79 -4.06 6.01 5.68
CA GLY A 79 -3.08 4.93 5.60
C GLY A 79 -1.72 5.30 5.04
N LYS A 80 -1.09 4.36 4.35
CA LYS A 80 0.27 4.47 3.84
C LYS A 80 0.36 5.41 2.65
N TRP A 81 0.99 6.56 2.85
CA TRP A 81 1.36 7.47 1.76
C TRP A 81 2.61 7.01 1.02
N HIS A 82 3.72 6.94 1.72
CA HIS A 82 5.01 6.43 1.26
C HIS A 82 5.42 6.94 -0.13
N MET A 83 5.32 8.24 -0.34
CA MET A 83 5.90 8.95 -1.48
C MET A 83 6.72 10.14 -0.97
N GLY A 84 7.81 10.47 -1.67
CA GLY A 84 8.70 11.54 -1.26
C GLY A 84 9.53 11.21 -0.02
N ASN A 85 10.09 10.01 0.02
CA ASN A 85 10.95 9.53 1.10
C ASN A 85 10.18 9.23 2.39
N THR A 86 10.40 10.00 3.46
CA THR A 86 9.86 9.72 4.81
C THR A 86 8.71 10.63 5.23
N GLY A 87 8.29 11.55 4.35
CA GLY A 87 7.20 12.48 4.62
C GLY A 87 5.84 11.80 4.74
N ASP A 88 5.02 12.30 5.63
CA ASP A 88 3.63 11.90 5.81
C ASP A 88 2.69 13.10 6.00
N ASP A 89 3.13 14.26 5.54
CA ASP A 89 2.35 15.50 5.63
C ASP A 89 1.12 15.47 4.71
N PRO A 90 0.01 16.14 5.12
CA PRO A 90 -1.19 16.24 4.30
C PRO A 90 -0.88 16.72 2.88
N GLN A 91 -1.50 16.07 1.91
CA GLN A 91 -1.31 16.38 0.50
C GLN A 91 -2.54 17.06 -0.09
N PRO A 92 -2.35 17.94 -1.09
CA PRO A 92 -3.48 18.56 -1.80
C PRO A 92 -4.44 17.53 -2.39
N GLY A 93 -5.73 17.79 -2.26
CA GLY A 93 -6.77 16.90 -2.78
C GLY A 93 -7.46 16.05 -1.72
N PHE A 94 -7.11 16.23 -0.43
CA PHE A 94 -7.73 15.52 0.67
C PHE A 94 -8.17 16.47 1.78
N ASP A 95 -9.45 16.36 2.17
CA ASP A 95 -10.04 17.12 3.28
C ASP A 95 -9.72 16.47 4.63
N LYS A 96 -9.59 15.15 4.62
CA LYS A 96 -9.17 14.35 5.78
C LYS A 96 -7.87 13.63 5.46
N TRP A 97 -6.95 13.68 6.42
CA TRP A 97 -5.65 13.04 6.29
C TRP A 97 -5.30 12.23 7.51
N VAL A 98 -5.01 10.95 7.33
CA VAL A 98 -4.39 10.09 8.33
C VAL A 98 -3.28 9.30 7.66
N SER A 99 -2.04 9.47 8.09
CA SER A 99 -0.91 8.78 7.50
C SER A 99 0.19 8.48 8.53
N PHE A 100 1.24 7.86 8.09
CA PHE A 100 2.42 7.54 8.88
C PHE A 100 3.68 7.59 8.02
N ARG A 101 4.84 7.78 8.67
CA ARG A 101 6.13 7.89 7.99
C ARG A 101 6.57 6.56 7.36
N GLY A 102 7.06 6.64 6.14
CA GLY A 102 7.68 5.51 5.43
C GLY A 102 6.78 4.28 5.37
N GLN A 103 7.27 3.16 5.88
CA GLN A 103 6.56 1.88 5.88
C GLN A 103 5.53 1.74 7.01
N GLY A 104 5.63 2.55 8.06
CA GLY A 104 4.83 2.42 9.29
C GLY A 104 5.09 1.12 10.04
N SER A 105 4.40 0.93 11.16
CA SER A 105 4.46 -0.27 11.98
C SER A 105 3.10 -0.94 12.14
N TYR A 106 3.08 -2.26 12.32
CA TYR A 106 1.85 -2.99 12.64
C TYR A 106 1.36 -2.72 14.06
N LEU A 107 2.30 -2.49 14.98
CA LEU A 107 2.04 -2.25 16.39
C LEU A 107 2.49 -0.83 16.78
N PRO A 108 2.01 -0.28 17.89
CA PRO A 108 2.38 1.06 18.33
C PRO A 108 3.89 1.29 18.39
N GLU A 109 4.33 2.41 17.80
CA GLU A 109 5.73 2.84 17.79
C GLU A 109 5.85 4.35 18.01
N ARG A 110 7.10 4.84 18.23
CA ARG A 110 7.40 6.25 18.55
C ARG A 110 6.87 7.25 17.52
N ASN A 111 6.85 6.86 16.23
CA ASN A 111 6.50 7.79 15.15
C ASN A 111 5.00 8.12 15.12
N GLY A 112 4.14 7.23 15.63
CA GLY A 112 2.69 7.42 15.63
C GLY A 112 2.11 7.74 14.26
N LEU A 113 0.96 8.39 14.26
CA LEU A 113 0.23 8.79 13.06
C LEU A 113 0.26 10.31 12.87
N ASN A 114 0.17 10.76 11.63
CA ASN A 114 -0.11 12.14 11.28
C ASN A 114 -1.62 12.25 10.98
N VAL A 115 -2.36 12.93 11.84
CA VAL A 115 -3.78 13.20 11.66
C VAL A 115 -3.95 14.68 11.37
N ASP A 116 -4.29 15.03 10.15
CA ASP A 116 -4.52 16.41 9.68
C ASP A 116 -3.36 17.36 10.04
N GLY A 117 -2.11 16.88 9.87
CA GLY A 117 -0.91 17.65 10.18
C GLY A 117 -0.44 17.56 11.63
N LYS A 118 -1.17 16.88 12.51
CA LYS A 118 -0.80 16.71 13.93
C LYS A 118 -0.32 15.30 14.21
N ARG A 119 0.80 15.19 14.94
CA ARG A 119 1.34 13.90 15.35
C ARG A 119 0.55 13.37 16.56
N VAL A 120 -0.01 12.16 16.43
CA VAL A 120 -0.71 11.46 17.49
C VAL A 120 -0.10 10.08 17.71
N PRO A 121 -0.12 9.52 18.94
CA PRO A 121 0.34 8.16 19.18
C PRO A 121 -0.53 7.14 18.43
N GLN A 122 0.09 6.13 17.83
CA GLN A 122 -0.62 4.92 17.41
C GLN A 122 -1.05 4.15 18.65
N LYS A 123 -2.31 3.77 18.73
CA LYS A 123 -2.88 3.14 19.94
C LYS A 123 -2.95 1.63 19.87
N GLY A 124 -3.08 1.08 18.67
CA GLY A 124 -3.34 -0.33 18.48
C GLY A 124 -2.76 -0.92 17.20
N TYR A 125 -3.34 -2.03 16.78
CA TYR A 125 -2.98 -2.67 15.52
C TYR A 125 -3.37 -1.77 14.35
N ILE A 126 -2.40 -1.42 13.52
CA ILE A 126 -2.55 -0.34 12.52
C ILE A 126 -3.73 -0.54 11.56
N THR A 127 -4.01 -1.78 11.15
CA THR A 127 -5.12 -2.05 10.22
C THR A 127 -6.47 -1.71 10.86
N ASP A 128 -6.64 -2.04 12.14
CA ASP A 128 -7.86 -1.73 12.88
C ASP A 128 -8.00 -0.23 13.07
N GLU A 129 -6.94 0.43 13.55
CA GLU A 129 -6.94 1.86 13.81
C GLU A 129 -7.22 2.69 12.54
N LEU A 130 -6.64 2.30 11.40
CA LEU A 130 -6.95 2.97 10.12
C LEU A 130 -8.38 2.71 9.67
N THR A 131 -8.92 1.53 9.96
CA THR A 131 -10.33 1.21 9.67
C THR A 131 -11.26 2.06 10.52
N ASP A 132 -10.96 2.20 11.81
CA ASP A 132 -11.74 3.05 12.72
C ASP A 132 -11.74 4.51 12.25
N TYR A 133 -10.59 5.08 11.90
CA TYR A 133 -10.51 6.41 11.29
C TYR A 133 -11.34 6.55 10.00
N ALA A 134 -11.38 5.48 9.19
CA ALA A 134 -12.16 5.49 7.95
C ALA A 134 -13.67 5.48 8.23
N LEU A 135 -14.11 4.65 9.17
CA LEU A 135 -15.52 4.57 9.58
C LEU A 135 -15.97 5.88 10.24
N ASP A 136 -15.19 6.39 11.21
CA ASP A 136 -15.47 7.66 11.86
C ASP A 136 -15.61 8.81 10.85
N TRP A 137 -14.71 8.84 9.85
CA TRP A 137 -14.80 9.86 8.80
C TRP A 137 -16.05 9.68 7.93
N LEU A 138 -16.37 8.45 7.53
CA LEU A 138 -17.57 8.17 6.71
C LEU A 138 -18.85 8.61 7.42
N ASP A 139 -18.92 8.46 8.73
CA ASP A 139 -20.05 8.90 9.54
C ASP A 139 -20.21 10.43 9.58
N THR A 140 -19.13 11.18 9.28
CA THR A 140 -19.18 12.65 9.17
C THR A 140 -19.63 13.15 7.80
N VAL A 141 -19.63 12.29 6.78
CA VAL A 141 -20.02 12.69 5.41
C VAL A 141 -21.52 12.73 5.27
N PRO A 142 -22.12 13.87 4.87
CA PRO A 142 -23.55 13.93 4.64
C PRO A 142 -23.99 12.93 3.55
N ARG A 143 -25.15 12.32 3.70
CA ARG A 143 -25.65 11.26 2.78
C ARG A 143 -25.73 11.71 1.32
N GLU A 144 -26.06 12.98 1.10
CA GLU A 144 -26.19 13.56 -0.25
C GLU A 144 -24.86 14.06 -0.82
N GLN A 145 -23.79 14.00 -0.05
CA GLN A 145 -22.47 14.47 -0.46
C GLN A 145 -21.69 13.31 -1.11
N PRO A 146 -21.28 13.43 -2.39
CA PRO A 146 -20.36 12.46 -2.96
C PRO A 146 -19.02 12.48 -2.22
N TYR A 147 -18.43 11.30 -2.06
CA TYR A 147 -17.14 11.19 -1.37
C TYR A 147 -16.15 10.28 -2.10
N PHE A 148 -14.90 10.48 -1.78
CA PHE A 148 -13.78 9.65 -2.20
C PHE A 148 -12.91 9.31 -0.99
N LEU A 149 -12.83 8.05 -0.65
CA LEU A 149 -11.95 7.53 0.40
C LEU A 149 -10.83 6.69 -0.23
N TYR A 150 -9.58 7.11 -0.01
CA TYR A 150 -8.41 6.29 -0.31
C TYR A 150 -7.91 5.62 0.97
N LEU A 151 -8.43 4.43 1.28
CA LEU A 151 -8.00 3.62 2.41
C LEU A 151 -6.82 2.75 1.98
N SER A 152 -5.63 3.08 2.48
CA SER A 152 -4.36 2.49 2.07
C SER A 152 -3.69 1.77 3.25
N HIS A 153 -4.11 0.54 3.52
CA HIS A 153 -3.54 -0.25 4.61
C HIS A 153 -2.04 -0.57 4.41
N LYS A 154 -1.30 -0.71 5.53
CA LYS A 154 0.05 -1.29 5.53
C LYS A 154 0.01 -2.78 5.17
N ALA A 155 -0.98 -3.50 5.64
CA ALA A 155 -1.16 -4.93 5.39
C ALA A 155 -1.37 -5.17 3.87
N VAL A 156 -0.74 -6.19 3.30
CA VAL A 156 0.08 -7.24 3.95
C VAL A 156 1.59 -7.07 3.66
N HIS A 157 2.14 -5.89 3.87
CA HIS A 157 3.56 -5.65 3.66
C HIS A 157 4.44 -6.46 4.62
N ALA A 158 5.72 -6.63 4.30
CA ALA A 158 6.73 -7.32 5.11
C ALA A 158 6.68 -6.95 6.59
N ASP A 159 7.18 -7.82 7.40
CA ASP A 159 6.95 -8.22 8.79
C ASP A 159 5.71 -9.12 8.94
N PHE A 160 4.68 -8.99 8.10
CA PHE A 160 3.49 -9.85 8.05
C PHE A 160 2.90 -10.16 9.43
N ILE A 161 2.92 -9.19 10.36
CA ILE A 161 2.44 -9.37 11.72
C ILE A 161 0.91 -9.36 11.72
N PRO A 162 0.24 -10.46 12.06
CA PRO A 162 -1.21 -10.50 12.15
C PRO A 162 -1.71 -9.82 13.44
N ALA A 163 -2.96 -9.37 13.44
CA ALA A 163 -3.62 -9.00 14.67
C ALA A 163 -3.66 -10.20 15.63
N GLU A 164 -3.65 -9.95 16.94
CA GLU A 164 -3.61 -11.01 17.97
C GLU A 164 -4.69 -12.06 17.79
N ARG A 165 -5.92 -11.62 17.44
CA ARG A 165 -7.07 -12.51 17.18
C ARG A 165 -6.88 -13.45 15.99
N HIS A 166 -5.88 -13.23 15.14
CA HIS A 166 -5.60 -14.05 13.95
C HIS A 166 -4.32 -14.87 14.08
N LYS A 167 -3.58 -14.73 15.20
CA LYS A 167 -2.38 -15.53 15.43
C LYS A 167 -2.72 -17.02 15.43
N GLY A 168 -1.97 -17.77 14.64
CA GLY A 168 -2.15 -19.22 14.53
C GLY A 168 -3.42 -19.68 13.81
N ALA A 169 -4.25 -18.78 13.28
CA ALA A 169 -5.52 -19.15 12.63
C ALA A 169 -5.35 -20.21 11.51
N HIS A 170 -4.19 -20.23 10.85
CA HIS A 170 -3.88 -21.15 9.75
C HIS A 170 -2.67 -22.07 10.06
N ALA A 171 -2.33 -22.24 11.34
CA ALA A 171 -1.13 -23.01 11.73
C ALA A 171 -1.19 -24.51 11.34
N LYS A 172 -2.38 -25.03 11.10
CA LYS A 172 -2.61 -26.45 10.69
C LYS A 172 -2.86 -26.61 9.19
N GLU A 173 -2.90 -25.50 8.46
CA GLU A 173 -3.19 -25.52 7.04
C GLU A 173 -1.93 -25.77 6.21
N THR A 174 -2.07 -26.51 5.13
CA THR A 174 -0.97 -26.73 4.19
C THR A 174 -1.02 -25.67 3.09
N PHE A 175 0.06 -24.92 2.92
CA PHE A 175 0.20 -23.97 1.83
C PHE A 175 0.37 -24.74 0.50
N ILE A 176 -0.46 -24.43 -0.47
CA ILE A 176 -0.36 -24.96 -1.83
C ILE A 176 0.42 -23.94 -2.66
N PRO A 177 1.69 -24.22 -3.02
CA PRO A 177 2.47 -23.29 -3.80
C PRO A 177 1.89 -23.10 -5.21
N PRO A 178 1.92 -21.88 -5.78
CA PRO A 178 1.54 -21.67 -7.16
C PRO A 178 2.48 -22.43 -8.10
N LYS A 179 1.96 -22.87 -9.24
CA LYS A 179 2.74 -23.63 -10.25
C LYS A 179 4.00 -22.91 -10.74
N THR A 180 4.04 -21.60 -10.62
CA THR A 180 5.18 -20.75 -11.01
C THR A 180 6.22 -20.58 -9.90
N MET A 181 5.98 -21.11 -8.70
CA MET A 181 6.90 -21.06 -7.57
C MET A 181 7.94 -22.18 -7.69
N ALA A 182 9.21 -21.82 -7.86
CA ALA A 182 10.30 -22.79 -7.90
C ALA A 182 10.82 -23.10 -6.49
N GLU A 183 11.18 -24.37 -6.23
CA GLU A 183 11.68 -24.82 -4.91
C GLU A 183 13.02 -24.19 -4.52
N SER A 184 13.87 -23.85 -5.51
CA SER A 184 15.23 -23.30 -5.31
C SER A 184 15.41 -21.87 -5.80
N GLY A 185 14.33 -21.12 -5.89
CA GLY A 185 14.31 -19.78 -6.51
C GLY A 185 13.96 -19.83 -8.00
N PRO A 186 13.70 -18.69 -8.62
CA PRO A 186 13.23 -18.66 -10.00
C PRO A 186 14.31 -19.20 -10.95
N ASN A 187 14.00 -20.25 -11.66
CA ASN A 187 14.81 -20.69 -12.79
C ASN A 187 14.79 -19.58 -13.86
N PRO A 188 15.92 -18.93 -14.19
CA PRO A 188 15.95 -17.82 -15.13
C PRO A 188 15.36 -18.14 -16.51
N SER A 189 15.37 -19.41 -16.91
CA SER A 189 14.80 -19.84 -18.19
C SER A 189 13.27 -19.96 -18.21
N THR A 190 12.63 -20.07 -17.03
CA THR A 190 11.18 -20.24 -16.90
C THR A 190 10.45 -18.98 -16.43
N VAL A 191 11.19 -17.96 -16.03
CA VAL A 191 10.61 -16.70 -15.53
C VAL A 191 10.42 -15.75 -16.72
N PRO A 192 9.21 -15.18 -16.92
CA PRO A 192 8.98 -14.18 -17.95
C PRO A 192 9.94 -12.99 -17.83
N CYS A 193 10.36 -12.43 -18.95
CA CYS A 193 11.39 -11.37 -19.01
C CYS A 193 11.12 -10.20 -18.06
N GLY A 194 9.87 -9.81 -17.85
CA GLY A 194 9.49 -8.70 -16.96
C GLY A 194 9.64 -8.97 -15.45
N SER A 195 9.73 -10.22 -15.02
CA SER A 195 9.89 -10.59 -13.60
C SER A 195 11.35 -10.82 -13.19
N ARG A 196 12.29 -10.76 -14.15
CA ARG A 196 13.72 -11.00 -13.87
C ARG A 196 14.44 -9.84 -13.18
N THR A 197 13.88 -8.64 -13.18
CA THR A 197 14.54 -7.43 -12.69
C THR A 197 14.32 -7.15 -11.20
N SER A 198 13.43 -7.84 -10.52
CA SER A 198 13.16 -7.63 -9.09
C SER A 198 13.94 -8.56 -8.14
N ALA A 199 14.69 -9.53 -8.67
CA ALA A 199 15.35 -10.54 -7.84
C ALA A 199 16.82 -10.25 -7.50
N THR A 200 17.40 -9.11 -7.90
CA THR A 200 18.82 -8.81 -7.66
C THR A 200 19.04 -7.41 -7.11
N VAL A 201 18.48 -7.14 -5.92
CA VAL A 201 19.12 -6.21 -5.00
C VAL A 201 19.57 -7.05 -3.79
N GLY A 202 20.44 -7.99 -4.08
CA GLY A 202 21.29 -8.60 -3.08
C GLY A 202 22.27 -7.54 -2.62
N THR A 203 22.31 -7.25 -1.35
CA THR A 203 23.31 -6.45 -0.66
C THR A 203 24.71 -6.96 -1.05
N ALA A 204 25.40 -6.24 -1.92
CA ALA A 204 26.83 -6.39 -2.07
C ALA A 204 27.48 -5.81 -0.82
N SER A 205 27.84 -6.69 0.11
CA SER A 205 28.78 -6.41 1.20
C SER A 205 30.13 -6.13 0.57
N THR A 206 30.47 -4.86 0.39
CA THR A 206 31.83 -4.44 0.09
C THR A 206 32.63 -4.41 1.39
N SER A 207 33.36 -5.48 1.66
CA SER A 207 34.46 -5.46 2.64
C SER A 207 35.59 -4.58 2.07
N PRO A 208 36.14 -3.64 2.81
CA PRO A 208 37.31 -2.88 2.34
C PRO A 208 38.54 -3.78 2.41
N THR A 209 39.11 -4.07 1.26
CA THR A 209 40.45 -4.68 1.19
C THR A 209 41.49 -3.60 1.45
N THR A 210 42.14 -3.70 2.59
CA THR A 210 43.36 -2.93 2.92
C THR A 210 44.47 -3.35 1.99
N LEU A 211 44.97 -2.41 1.17
CA LEU A 211 46.23 -2.54 0.47
C LEU A 211 47.34 -1.98 1.38
N THR A 212 48.28 -2.84 1.76
CA THR A 212 49.61 -2.48 2.23
C THR A 212 50.52 -2.17 1.04
#